data_a39dcc9a94119f5651aab2e4f4530b7d
#
_entry.id   a39dcc9a94119f5651aab2e4f4530b7d
#
_cell.length_a   1.000
_cell.length_b   1.000
_cell.length_c   1.000
_cell.angle_alpha   90.00
_cell.angle_beta   90.00
_cell.angle_gamma   90.00
#
_symmetry.space_group_name_H-M   'P 1'
#
loop_
_entity.id
_entity.type
_entity.pdbx_description
1 polymer ?
#
loop_
_entity_poly.entity_id
_entity_poly.type
_entity_poly.pdbx_seq_one_letter_code
_entity_poly.pdbx_strand_id
1 'polypeptide(L)'
;MADGVLRNKSKEFAKSIVFLCRKLKQNGVEGALINQLLRCGTSVGANVHEAQYAQGTKDFISKFEIALKECNESEYWLELLYETGSISEVEFKNHQKSCIELRRMLVSSITTLKEKSK
;
A
#
# COMPACT_ATOMS: atom_id res chain seq x y z
N MET A 1 -6.10 -18.63 -4.65
CA MET A 1 -6.75 -17.47 -5.27
C MET A 1 -5.86 -16.25 -5.16
N ALA A 2 -5.68 -15.52 -6.27
CA ALA A 2 -4.84 -14.33 -6.31
C ALA A 2 -5.28 -13.29 -5.27
N ASP A 3 -6.60 -13.15 -5.07
CA ASP A 3 -7.16 -12.19 -4.13
C ASP A 3 -6.81 -12.51 -2.68
N GLY A 4 -6.71 -13.79 -2.33
CA GLY A 4 -6.29 -14.20 -0.99
C GLY A 4 -4.84 -13.83 -0.71
N VAL A 5 -3.97 -14.01 -1.70
CA VAL A 5 -2.56 -13.64 -1.60
C VAL A 5 -2.43 -12.12 -1.47
N LEU A 6 -3.17 -11.37 -2.29
CA LEU A 6 -3.14 -9.90 -2.26
C LEU A 6 -3.64 -9.37 -0.91
N ARG A 7 -4.72 -9.94 -0.36
CA ARG A 7 -5.21 -9.57 0.97
C ARG A 7 -4.15 -9.76 2.04
N ASN A 8 -3.50 -10.91 2.04
CA ASN A 8 -2.46 -11.21 3.02
C ASN A 8 -1.26 -10.27 2.89
N LYS A 9 -0.79 -10.05 1.66
CA LYS A 9 0.37 -9.20 1.41
C LYS A 9 0.09 -7.74 1.73
N SER A 10 -1.10 -7.24 1.40
CA SER A 10 -1.46 -5.85 1.72
C SER A 10 -1.64 -5.65 3.22
N LYS A 11 -2.13 -6.66 3.94
CA LYS A 11 -2.23 -6.64 5.40
C LYS A 11 -0.82 -6.64 6.03
N GLU A 12 0.07 -7.50 5.54
CA GLU A 12 1.45 -7.55 6.04
C GLU A 12 2.18 -6.24 5.76
N PHE A 13 1.94 -5.64 4.61
CA PHE A 13 2.48 -4.32 4.31
C PHE A 13 1.98 -3.27 5.31
N ALA A 14 0.67 -3.26 5.59
CA ALA A 14 0.08 -2.33 6.56
C ALA A 14 0.74 -2.49 7.94
N LYS A 15 0.94 -3.73 8.39
CA LYS A 15 1.60 -4.00 9.67
C LYS A 15 3.02 -3.47 9.69
N SER A 16 3.78 -3.70 8.61
CA SER A 16 5.16 -3.20 8.50
C SER A 16 5.21 -1.69 8.56
N ILE A 17 4.25 -1.02 7.94
CA ILE A 17 4.15 0.45 7.97
C ILE A 17 3.82 0.95 9.38
N VAL A 18 2.92 0.28 10.09
CA VAL A 18 2.60 0.64 11.48
C VAL A 18 3.86 0.57 12.36
N PHE A 19 4.62 -0.52 12.25
CA PHE A 19 5.85 -0.68 13.03
C PHE A 19 6.90 0.36 12.66
N LEU A 20 7.05 0.65 11.36
CA LEU A 20 7.97 1.68 10.90
C LEU A 20 7.56 3.05 11.46
N CYS A 21 6.28 3.39 11.40
CA CYS A 21 5.80 4.68 11.89
C CYS A 21 6.02 4.84 13.39
N ARG A 22 5.88 3.78 14.16
CA ARG A 22 6.18 3.80 15.61
C ARG A 22 7.66 4.08 15.86
N LYS A 23 8.54 3.45 15.09
CA LYS A 23 9.97 3.68 15.17
C LYS A 23 10.33 5.12 14.79
N LEU A 24 9.75 5.63 13.71
CA LEU A 24 9.97 7.01 13.26
C LEU A 24 9.54 8.01 14.33
N LYS A 25 8.42 7.76 14.99
CA LYS A 25 7.94 8.61 16.09
C LYS A 25 8.94 8.62 17.24
N GLN A 26 9.46 7.46 17.63
CA GLN A 26 10.48 7.36 18.68
C GLN A 26 11.74 8.13 18.32
N ASN A 27 12.08 8.17 17.03
CA ASN A 27 13.28 8.86 16.54
C ASN A 27 13.05 10.36 16.28
N GLY A 28 11.88 10.89 16.61
CA GLY A 28 11.59 12.31 16.50
C GLY A 28 11.36 12.82 15.10
N VAL A 29 10.98 11.94 14.15
CA VAL A 29 10.64 12.34 12.80
C VAL A 29 9.33 13.13 12.82
N GLU A 30 9.20 14.09 11.89
CA GLU A 30 8.03 14.98 11.83
C GLU A 30 6.72 14.20 11.77
N GLY A 31 5.81 14.52 12.70
CA GLY A 31 4.51 13.82 12.80
C GLY A 31 3.67 13.92 11.53
N ALA A 32 3.76 15.05 10.83
CA ALA A 32 3.02 15.23 9.57
C ALA A 32 3.42 14.20 8.52
N LEU A 33 4.72 13.91 8.41
CA LEU A 33 5.24 12.91 7.45
C LEU A 33 4.81 11.50 7.86
N ILE A 34 4.93 11.19 9.16
CA ILE A 34 4.53 9.90 9.70
C ILE A 34 3.05 9.65 9.43
N ASN A 35 2.20 10.66 9.66
CA ASN A 35 0.76 10.53 9.47
C ASN A 35 0.40 10.27 8.01
N GLN A 36 1.09 10.90 7.06
CA GLN A 36 0.85 10.65 5.64
C GLN A 36 1.19 9.20 5.26
N LEU A 37 2.33 8.71 5.71
CA LEU A 37 2.73 7.34 5.42
C LEU A 37 1.79 6.33 6.09
N LEU A 38 1.45 6.55 7.35
CA LEU A 38 0.55 5.65 8.09
C LEU A 38 -0.81 5.57 7.39
N ARG A 39 -1.36 6.71 7.00
CA ARG A 39 -2.65 6.79 6.31
C ARG A 39 -2.63 6.01 5.00
N CYS A 40 -1.71 6.35 4.09
CA CYS A 40 -1.71 5.70 2.76
C CYS A 40 -1.27 4.24 2.83
N GLY A 41 -0.27 3.92 3.64
CA GLY A 41 0.23 2.54 3.75
C GLY A 41 -0.81 1.58 4.30
N THR A 42 -1.64 2.01 5.25
CA THR A 42 -2.71 1.18 5.78
C THR A 42 -3.94 1.17 4.87
N SER A 43 -4.13 2.21 4.05
CA SER A 43 -5.26 2.29 3.13
C SER A 43 -5.18 1.28 1.99
N VAL A 44 -3.98 0.82 1.62
CA VAL A 44 -3.83 -0.21 0.59
C VAL A 44 -4.62 -1.45 0.99
N GLY A 45 -4.30 -2.01 2.16
CA GLY A 45 -4.98 -3.19 2.67
C GLY A 45 -6.45 -2.96 2.99
N ALA A 46 -6.78 -1.78 3.51
CA ALA A 46 -8.17 -1.44 3.83
C ALA A 46 -9.04 -1.49 2.57
N ASN A 47 -8.57 -0.96 1.45
CA ASN A 47 -9.34 -0.97 0.20
C ASN A 47 -9.40 -2.35 -0.43
N VAL A 48 -8.34 -3.14 -0.34
CA VAL A 48 -8.37 -4.54 -0.79
C VAL A 48 -9.39 -5.32 0.02
N HIS A 49 -9.45 -5.09 1.33
CA HIS A 49 -10.44 -5.72 2.22
C HIS A 49 -11.86 -5.30 1.83
N GLU A 50 -12.09 -4.00 1.63
CA GLU A 50 -13.40 -3.45 1.26
C GLU A 50 -13.90 -4.00 -0.08
N ALA A 51 -13.00 -4.28 -1.01
CA ALA A 51 -13.36 -4.81 -2.33
C ALA A 51 -14.14 -6.13 -2.22
N GLN A 52 -13.90 -6.92 -1.17
CA GLN A 52 -14.59 -8.19 -0.97
C GLN A 52 -16.09 -8.00 -0.72
N TYR A 53 -16.48 -6.82 -0.26
CA TYR A 53 -17.86 -6.48 0.05
C TYR A 53 -18.46 -5.56 -1.01
N ALA A 54 -17.81 -5.46 -2.17
CA ALA A 54 -18.25 -4.61 -3.26
C ALA A 54 -19.59 -5.08 -3.79
N GLN A 55 -20.39 -4.12 -4.25
CA GLN A 55 -21.75 -4.37 -4.77
C GLN A 55 -21.76 -4.82 -6.23
N GLY A 56 -20.59 -5.00 -6.83
CA GLY A 56 -20.46 -5.43 -8.22
C GLY A 56 -19.03 -5.23 -8.71
N THR A 57 -18.79 -5.63 -9.94
CA THR A 57 -17.46 -5.58 -10.55
C THR A 57 -16.91 -4.16 -10.61
N LYS A 58 -17.74 -3.20 -10.99
CA LYS A 58 -17.33 -1.80 -11.12
C LYS A 58 -16.87 -1.23 -9.77
N ASP A 59 -17.61 -1.52 -8.70
CA ASP A 59 -17.25 -1.09 -7.36
C ASP A 59 -15.96 -1.80 -6.89
N PHE A 60 -15.83 -3.08 -7.17
CA PHE A 60 -14.63 -3.86 -6.88
C PHE A 60 -13.40 -3.23 -7.54
N ILE A 61 -13.50 -2.93 -8.83
CA ILE A 61 -12.40 -2.28 -9.59
C ILE A 61 -12.06 -0.93 -8.95
N SER A 62 -13.06 -0.15 -8.60
CA SER A 62 -12.87 1.16 -7.97
C SER A 62 -12.05 1.04 -6.68
N LYS A 63 -12.36 0.06 -5.82
CA LYS A 63 -11.62 -0.18 -4.58
C LYS A 63 -10.17 -0.55 -4.85
N PHE A 64 -9.92 -1.38 -5.85
CA PHE A 64 -8.56 -1.77 -6.23
C PHE A 64 -7.78 -0.60 -6.82
N GLU A 65 -8.45 0.29 -7.58
CA GLU A 65 -7.81 1.49 -8.12
C GLU A 65 -7.40 2.45 -7.00
N ILE A 66 -8.22 2.58 -5.96
CA ILE A 66 -7.87 3.38 -4.78
C ILE A 66 -6.67 2.74 -4.07
N ALA A 67 -6.68 1.42 -3.90
CA ALA A 67 -5.56 0.71 -3.28
C ALA A 67 -4.26 0.94 -4.06
N LEU A 68 -4.32 0.91 -5.38
CA LEU A 68 -3.17 1.16 -6.24
C LEU A 68 -2.64 2.59 -6.05
N LYS A 69 -3.52 3.57 -6.04
CA LYS A 69 -3.17 4.96 -5.80
C LYS A 69 -2.47 5.13 -4.45
N GLU A 70 -3.01 4.51 -3.40
CA GLU A 70 -2.43 4.59 -2.06
C GLU A 70 -1.09 3.87 -1.97
N CYS A 71 -0.92 2.79 -2.71
CA CYS A 71 0.37 2.09 -2.81
C CYS A 71 1.43 3.01 -3.42
N ASN A 72 1.10 3.70 -4.51
CA ASN A 72 2.01 4.64 -5.16
C ASN A 72 2.34 5.82 -4.22
N GLU A 73 1.37 6.32 -3.49
CA GLU A 73 1.62 7.39 -2.51
C GLU A 73 2.54 6.91 -1.38
N SER A 74 2.36 5.67 -0.93
CA SER A 74 3.22 5.09 0.10
C SER A 74 4.68 5.07 -0.34
N GLU A 75 4.93 4.70 -1.58
CA GLU A 75 6.30 4.67 -2.13
C GLU A 75 6.90 6.07 -2.14
N TYR A 76 6.12 7.09 -2.48
CA TYR A 76 6.58 8.48 -2.44
C TYR A 76 7.06 8.89 -1.05
N TRP A 77 6.27 8.63 -0.02
CA TRP A 77 6.65 9.00 1.36
C TRP A 77 7.85 8.21 1.86
N LEU A 78 7.95 6.93 1.49
CA LEU A 78 9.12 6.11 1.84
C LEU A 78 10.39 6.67 1.19
N GLU A 79 10.30 7.07 -0.08
CA GLU A 79 11.43 7.67 -0.79
C GLU A 79 11.85 8.98 -0.14
N LEU A 80 10.89 9.83 0.21
CA LEU A 80 11.18 11.10 0.88
C LEU A 80 11.84 10.88 2.24
N LEU A 81 11.36 9.92 3.02
CA LEU A 81 11.95 9.59 4.32
C LEU A 81 13.38 9.07 4.17
N TYR A 82 13.63 8.28 3.13
CA TYR A 82 14.98 7.80 2.83
C TYR A 82 15.90 8.95 2.43
N GLU A 83 15.45 9.81 1.52
CA GLU A 83 16.26 10.92 1.00
C GLU A 83 16.55 11.98 2.07
N THR A 84 15.74 12.04 3.10
CA THR A 84 15.94 12.97 4.23
C THR A 84 16.67 12.32 5.41
N GLY A 85 17.12 11.07 5.24
CA GLY A 85 17.90 10.38 6.26
C GLY A 85 17.10 9.79 7.42
N SER A 86 15.77 9.73 7.29
CA SER A 86 14.90 9.23 8.36
C SER A 86 14.84 7.71 8.42
N ILE A 87 15.07 7.03 7.29
CA ILE A 87 15.16 5.57 7.24
C ILE A 87 16.41 5.19 6.47
N SER A 88 16.93 3.97 6.72
CA SER A 88 18.11 3.45 6.05
C SER A 88 17.78 3.00 4.63
N GLU A 89 18.83 2.81 3.82
CA GLU A 89 18.66 2.26 2.47
C GLU A 89 18.02 0.86 2.52
N VAL A 90 18.42 0.03 3.48
CA VAL A 90 17.87 -1.31 3.63
C VAL A 90 16.38 -1.25 3.94
N GLU A 91 15.98 -0.40 4.87
CA GLU A 91 14.57 -0.20 5.21
C GLU A 91 13.78 0.29 4.00
N PHE A 92 14.31 1.27 3.30
CA PHE A 92 13.66 1.80 2.10
C PHE A 92 13.47 0.72 1.04
N LYS A 93 14.55 -0.02 0.73
CA LYS A 93 14.50 -1.06 -0.31
C LYS A 93 13.54 -2.19 0.02
N ASN A 94 13.47 -2.59 1.28
CA ASN A 94 12.54 -3.63 1.71
C ASN A 94 11.09 -3.20 1.53
N HIS A 95 10.76 -1.98 1.92
CA HIS A 95 9.39 -1.46 1.77
C HIS A 95 9.06 -1.17 0.30
N GLN A 96 10.03 -0.67 -0.47
CA GLN A 96 9.86 -0.44 -1.91
C GLN A 96 9.55 -1.74 -2.64
N LYS A 97 10.24 -2.82 -2.29
CA LYS A 97 10.00 -4.15 -2.87
C LYS A 97 8.55 -4.58 -2.65
N SER A 98 8.02 -4.35 -1.44
CA SER A 98 6.63 -4.65 -1.14
C SER A 98 5.66 -3.80 -1.97
N CYS A 99 5.95 -2.52 -2.14
CA CYS A 99 5.14 -1.64 -2.99
C CYS A 99 5.11 -2.11 -4.44
N ILE A 100 6.27 -2.49 -4.98
CA ILE A 100 6.37 -2.98 -6.36
C ILE A 100 5.53 -4.25 -6.53
N GLU A 101 5.63 -5.18 -5.60
CA GLU A 101 4.89 -6.43 -5.64
C GLU A 101 3.38 -6.20 -5.58
N LEU A 102 2.93 -5.36 -4.63
CA LEU A 102 1.52 -5.02 -4.49
C LEU A 102 0.98 -4.32 -5.75
N ARG A 103 1.76 -3.38 -6.29
CA ARG A 103 1.39 -2.67 -7.52
C ARG A 103 1.16 -3.64 -8.68
N ARG A 104 2.08 -4.59 -8.87
CA ARG A 104 1.95 -5.60 -9.94
C ARG A 104 0.67 -6.42 -9.78
N MET A 105 0.39 -6.85 -8.57
CA MET A 105 -0.79 -7.67 -8.29
C MET A 105 -2.08 -6.86 -8.50
N LEU A 106 -2.11 -5.61 -8.04
CA LEU A 106 -3.26 -4.74 -8.21
C LEU A 106 -3.53 -4.43 -9.69
N VAL A 107 -2.48 -4.06 -10.43
CA VAL A 107 -2.60 -3.77 -11.87
C VAL A 107 -3.10 -5.01 -12.62
N SER A 108 -2.54 -6.18 -12.33
CA SER A 108 -2.94 -7.43 -12.96
C SER A 108 -4.42 -7.74 -12.72
N SER A 109 -4.88 -7.60 -11.47
CA SER A 109 -6.29 -7.84 -11.13
C SER A 109 -7.22 -6.85 -11.82
N ILE A 110 -6.87 -5.57 -11.81
CA ILE A 110 -7.68 -4.51 -12.44
C ILE A 110 -7.79 -4.76 -13.95
N THR A 111 -6.67 -5.06 -14.60
CA THR A 111 -6.63 -5.32 -16.04
C THR A 111 -7.51 -6.51 -16.40
N THR A 112 -7.37 -7.61 -15.66
CA THR A 112 -8.17 -8.82 -15.90
C THR A 112 -9.67 -8.55 -15.76
N LEU A 113 -10.06 -7.83 -14.71
CA LEU A 113 -11.47 -7.52 -14.44
C LEU A 113 -12.05 -6.57 -15.48
N LYS A 114 -11.29 -5.59 -15.95
CA LYS A 114 -11.73 -4.66 -16.99
C LYS A 114 -11.93 -5.40 -18.32
N GLU A 115 -11.06 -6.34 -18.66
CA GLU A 115 -11.20 -7.13 -19.88
C GLU A 115 -12.44 -8.02 -19.83
N LYS A 116 -12.73 -8.64 -18.69
CA LYS A 116 -13.92 -9.49 -18.53
C LYS A 116 -15.23 -8.70 -18.58
N SER A 117 -15.17 -7.40 -18.30
CA SER A 117 -16.35 -6.53 -18.24
C SER A 117 -16.72 -5.92 -19.60
N LYS A 118 -15.92 -6.17 -20.62
CA LYS A 118 -16.16 -5.66 -21.98
C LYS A 118 -17.21 -6.49 -22.72
#